data_bccf8696acd5d56588cba272dc9a5984
#
_entry.id   bccf8696acd5d56588cba272dc9a5984
#
_cell.length_a   1.000
_cell.length_b   1.000
_cell.length_c   1.000
_cell.angle_alpha   90.00
_cell.angle_beta   90.00
_cell.angle_gamma   90.00
#
_symmetry.space_group_name_H-M   'P 1'
#
loop_
_entity.id
_entity.type
_entity.pdbx_description
1 polymer ?
#
loop_
_entity_poly.entity_id
_entity_poly.type
_entity_poly.pdbx_seq_one_letter_code
_entity_poly.pdbx_strand_id
1 'polypeptide(L)'
;MEKIFKLSIFVIFIIYSQILNAKENIVFIDLNYVLNKSNDGKKILEELKNISEINKDKFNKEERLLEKERNDIKKLKNIISKDEYNKKVSLFQEKVEIYNKEKSNILKSFENKKKKELDIFFKSLNEIMNVYMKENSISIIIDKKNIVMAAVKNDISNEIIDLVNK
;
A
#
# COMPACT_ATOMS: atom_id res chain seq x y z
N MET A 1 4.72 68.89 14.82
CA MET A 1 4.66 67.58 15.51
C MET A 1 3.55 66.71 14.96
N GLU A 2 2.35 67.17 14.70
CA GLU A 2 1.21 66.37 14.20
C GLU A 2 1.45 65.70 12.81
N LYS A 3 2.10 66.42 11.87
CA LYS A 3 2.42 65.89 10.53
C LYS A 3 3.42 64.72 10.59
N ILE A 4 4.40 64.79 11.48
CA ILE A 4 5.42 63.76 11.67
C ILE A 4 4.76 62.52 12.31
N PHE A 5 3.86 62.72 13.26
CA PHE A 5 3.11 61.63 13.91
C PHE A 5 2.17 60.90 12.93
N LYS A 6 1.46 61.64 12.07
CA LYS A 6 0.62 61.04 11.00
C LYS A 6 1.43 60.31 9.97
N LEU A 7 2.62 60.79 9.62
CA LEU A 7 3.54 60.14 8.69
C LEU A 7 4.09 58.82 9.30
N SER A 8 4.42 58.84 10.60
CA SER A 8 4.89 57.64 11.32
C SER A 8 3.83 56.52 11.36
N ILE A 9 2.56 56.87 11.62
CA ILE A 9 1.45 55.90 11.62
C ILE A 9 1.24 55.30 10.20
N PHE A 10 1.35 56.13 9.16
CA PHE A 10 1.20 55.68 7.79
C PHE A 10 2.31 54.73 7.37
N VAL A 11 3.55 54.96 7.75
CA VAL A 11 4.69 54.08 7.50
C VAL A 11 4.52 52.73 8.22
N ILE A 12 4.05 52.75 9.50
CA ILE A 12 3.76 51.53 10.26
C ILE A 12 2.66 50.71 9.55
N PHE A 13 1.62 51.37 9.02
CA PHE A 13 0.52 50.67 8.30
C PHE A 13 1.00 50.02 6.99
N ILE A 14 1.92 50.66 6.26
CA ILE A 14 2.52 50.06 5.04
C ILE A 14 3.39 48.83 5.38
N ILE A 15 4.12 48.86 6.50
CA ILE A 15 4.93 47.73 6.95
C ILE A 15 4.03 46.53 7.33
N TYR A 16 2.92 46.78 8.02
CA TYR A 16 1.95 45.76 8.39
C TYR A 16 1.23 45.13 7.17
N SER A 17 1.00 45.88 6.09
CA SER A 17 0.31 45.37 4.89
C SER A 17 1.15 44.36 4.08
N GLN A 18 2.46 44.32 4.27
CA GLN A 18 3.35 43.34 3.57
C GLN A 18 3.31 41.92 4.19
N ILE A 19 2.77 41.79 5.41
CA ILE A 19 2.77 40.51 6.16
C ILE A 19 1.64 39.58 5.72
N LEU A 20 0.66 40.03 4.94
CA LEU A 20 -0.57 39.30 4.62
C LEU A 20 -0.50 38.45 3.35
N ASN A 21 0.64 38.37 2.67
CA ASN A 21 0.82 37.42 1.57
C ASN A 21 1.40 36.09 2.09
N ALA A 22 0.69 35.40 2.94
CA ALA A 22 0.95 34.00 3.19
C ALA A 22 0.60 33.22 1.91
N LYS A 23 1.56 33.11 1.01
CA LYS A 23 1.42 32.27 -0.19
C LYS A 23 1.22 30.85 0.29
N GLU A 24 0.01 30.34 0.12
CA GLU A 24 -0.27 28.94 0.45
C GLU A 24 0.74 28.06 -0.29
N ASN A 25 1.53 27.31 0.48
CA ASN A 25 2.52 26.40 -0.05
C ASN A 25 1.85 25.04 -0.23
N ILE A 26 1.38 24.78 -1.45
CA ILE A 26 0.75 23.50 -1.84
C ILE A 26 1.78 22.66 -2.57
N VAL A 27 1.99 21.46 -2.07
CA VAL A 27 2.92 20.49 -2.64
C VAL A 27 2.21 19.15 -2.91
N PHE A 28 2.88 18.26 -3.62
CA PHE A 28 2.35 16.93 -3.85
C PHE A 28 3.41 15.86 -3.62
N ILE A 29 2.93 14.63 -3.40
CA ILE A 29 3.74 13.45 -3.14
C ILE A 29 3.22 12.26 -3.96
N ASP A 30 4.11 11.47 -4.52
CA ASP A 30 3.80 10.17 -5.12
C ASP A 30 3.97 9.08 -4.05
N LEU A 31 2.88 8.71 -3.37
CA LEU A 31 2.91 7.71 -2.29
C LEU A 31 3.40 6.33 -2.78
N ASN A 32 3.06 5.94 -4.03
CA ASN A 32 3.54 4.69 -4.60
C ASN A 32 5.04 4.76 -4.89
N TYR A 33 5.53 5.89 -5.37
CA TYR A 33 6.96 6.09 -5.61
C TYR A 33 7.74 6.03 -4.29
N VAL A 34 7.25 6.68 -3.23
CA VAL A 34 7.86 6.63 -1.89
C VAL A 34 7.90 5.20 -1.35
N LEU A 35 6.79 4.44 -1.44
CA LEU A 35 6.76 3.03 -1.04
C LEU A 35 7.76 2.18 -1.82
N ASN A 36 7.86 2.37 -3.13
CA ASN A 36 8.75 1.57 -3.98
C ASN A 36 10.25 1.95 -3.86
N LYS A 37 10.56 3.16 -3.40
CA LYS A 37 11.94 3.67 -3.38
C LYS A 37 12.55 3.74 -1.98
N SER A 38 11.75 3.91 -0.94
CA SER A 38 12.24 3.88 0.44
C SER A 38 12.74 2.49 0.84
N ASN A 39 13.66 2.45 1.81
CA ASN A 39 14.25 1.21 2.29
C ASN A 39 13.20 0.30 2.94
N ASP A 40 12.35 0.85 3.79
CA ASP A 40 11.31 0.08 4.49
C ASP A 40 10.20 -0.36 3.54
N GLY A 41 9.81 0.50 2.60
CA GLY A 41 8.85 0.14 1.57
C GLY A 41 9.33 -1.02 0.70
N LYS A 42 10.61 -1.00 0.26
CA LYS A 42 11.22 -2.11 -0.49
C LYS A 42 11.20 -3.42 0.29
N LYS A 43 11.58 -3.39 1.60
CA LYS A 43 11.56 -4.59 2.46
C LYS A 43 10.15 -5.18 2.55
N ILE A 44 9.14 -4.34 2.79
CA ILE A 44 7.73 -4.76 2.84
C ILE A 44 7.30 -5.41 1.52
N LEU A 45 7.58 -4.76 0.40
CA LEU A 45 7.20 -5.26 -0.93
C LEU A 45 7.90 -6.58 -1.27
N GLU A 46 9.18 -6.72 -0.93
CA GLU A 46 9.94 -7.95 -1.13
C GLU A 46 9.41 -9.09 -0.26
N GLU A 47 9.11 -8.83 1.02
CA GLU A 47 8.52 -9.83 1.91
C GLU A 47 7.15 -10.31 1.41
N LEU A 48 6.28 -9.38 1.00
CA LEU A 48 4.97 -9.71 0.44
C LEU A 48 5.09 -10.49 -0.88
N LYS A 49 6.04 -10.14 -1.72
CA LYS A 49 6.33 -10.87 -2.95
C LYS A 49 6.74 -12.32 -2.64
N ASN A 50 7.70 -12.50 -1.72
CA ASN A 50 8.17 -13.84 -1.34
C ASN A 50 7.04 -14.71 -0.78
N ILE A 51 6.18 -14.17 0.09
CA ILE A 51 5.02 -14.89 0.61
C ILE A 51 4.05 -15.26 -0.51
N SER A 52 3.81 -14.35 -1.45
CA SER A 52 2.94 -14.61 -2.61
C SER A 52 3.47 -15.74 -3.50
N GLU A 53 4.79 -15.75 -3.77
CA GLU A 53 5.44 -16.81 -4.56
C GLU A 53 5.36 -18.17 -3.84
N ILE A 54 5.66 -18.24 -2.54
CA ILE A 54 5.52 -19.46 -1.73
C ILE A 54 4.08 -19.99 -1.76
N ASN A 55 3.10 -19.11 -1.58
CA ASN A 55 1.69 -19.51 -1.62
C ASN A 55 1.29 -20.05 -3.01
N LYS A 56 1.73 -19.38 -4.08
CA LYS A 56 1.49 -19.79 -5.46
C LYS A 56 2.06 -21.18 -5.73
N ASP A 57 3.29 -21.42 -5.32
CA ASP A 57 3.95 -22.73 -5.51
C ASP A 57 3.26 -23.83 -4.73
N LYS A 58 2.84 -23.56 -3.48
CA LYS A 58 2.03 -24.47 -2.67
C LYS A 58 0.73 -24.82 -3.39
N PHE A 59 -0.02 -23.83 -3.88
CA PHE A 59 -1.28 -24.06 -4.57
C PHE A 59 -1.10 -24.86 -5.85
N ASN A 60 -0.11 -24.51 -6.68
CA ASN A 60 0.20 -25.23 -7.90
C ASN A 60 0.53 -26.71 -7.65
N LYS A 61 1.26 -26.99 -6.58
CA LYS A 61 1.62 -28.36 -6.20
C LYS A 61 0.39 -29.16 -5.78
N GLU A 62 -0.42 -28.62 -4.89
CA GLU A 62 -1.64 -29.27 -4.39
C GLU A 62 -2.67 -29.48 -5.51
N GLU A 63 -2.87 -28.50 -6.38
CA GLU A 63 -3.78 -28.60 -7.54
C GLU A 63 -3.35 -29.70 -8.51
N ARG A 64 -2.05 -29.85 -8.76
CA ARG A 64 -1.53 -30.95 -9.60
C ARG A 64 -1.77 -32.32 -8.96
N LEU A 65 -1.63 -32.42 -7.63
CA LEU A 65 -1.89 -33.68 -6.92
C LEU A 65 -3.38 -34.05 -6.98
N LEU A 66 -4.26 -33.07 -6.73
CA LEU A 66 -5.71 -33.27 -6.84
C LEU A 66 -6.13 -33.64 -8.27
N GLU A 67 -5.54 -32.99 -9.28
CA GLU A 67 -5.83 -33.32 -10.68
C GLU A 67 -5.39 -34.73 -11.02
N LYS A 68 -4.22 -35.15 -10.59
CA LYS A 68 -3.76 -36.53 -10.76
C LYS A 68 -4.71 -37.53 -10.10
N GLU A 69 -5.05 -37.30 -8.82
CA GLU A 69 -5.97 -38.19 -8.07
C GLU A 69 -7.34 -38.25 -8.74
N ARG A 70 -7.89 -37.12 -9.19
CA ARG A 70 -9.14 -37.08 -9.97
C ARG A 70 -9.08 -37.95 -11.21
N ASN A 71 -7.98 -37.85 -11.97
CA ASN A 71 -7.80 -38.64 -13.21
C ASN A 71 -7.63 -40.14 -12.93
N ASP A 72 -6.94 -40.50 -11.84
CA ASP A 72 -6.78 -41.89 -11.43
C ASP A 72 -8.11 -42.49 -10.96
N ILE A 73 -8.92 -41.73 -10.18
CA ILE A 73 -10.28 -42.17 -9.82
C ILE A 73 -11.14 -42.39 -11.08
N LYS A 74 -11.10 -41.49 -12.06
CA LYS A 74 -11.85 -41.63 -13.30
C LYS A 74 -11.54 -42.94 -14.06
N LYS A 75 -10.27 -43.36 -14.09
CA LYS A 75 -9.84 -44.61 -14.73
C LYS A 75 -10.46 -45.84 -14.06
N LEU A 76 -10.76 -45.78 -12.76
CA LEU A 76 -11.31 -46.86 -11.98
C LEU A 76 -12.82 -47.09 -12.21
N LYS A 77 -13.53 -46.14 -12.83
CA LYS A 77 -15.00 -46.15 -12.96
C LYS A 77 -15.58 -47.49 -13.48
N ASN A 78 -14.89 -48.15 -14.41
CA ASN A 78 -15.33 -49.42 -15.02
C ASN A 78 -14.51 -50.63 -14.55
N ILE A 79 -13.63 -50.44 -13.53
CA ILE A 79 -12.70 -51.46 -13.06
C ILE A 79 -13.10 -52.01 -11.68
N ILE A 80 -13.65 -51.15 -10.82
CA ILE A 80 -14.03 -51.50 -9.45
C ILE A 80 -15.55 -51.47 -9.29
N SER A 81 -16.06 -51.99 -8.16
CA SER A 81 -17.48 -51.93 -7.84
C SER A 81 -18.00 -50.50 -7.76
N LYS A 82 -19.30 -50.32 -8.02
CA LYS A 82 -19.97 -49.01 -7.92
C LYS A 82 -19.82 -48.37 -6.53
N ASP A 83 -19.90 -49.19 -5.50
CA ASP A 83 -19.82 -48.71 -4.11
C ASP A 83 -18.39 -48.25 -3.74
N GLU A 84 -17.39 -48.97 -4.16
CA GLU A 84 -15.97 -48.57 -4.01
C GLU A 84 -15.64 -47.31 -4.82
N TYR A 85 -16.17 -47.21 -6.04
CA TYR A 85 -16.02 -45.99 -6.85
C TYR A 85 -16.64 -44.76 -6.16
N ASN A 86 -17.90 -44.89 -5.70
CA ASN A 86 -18.61 -43.82 -5.01
C ASN A 86 -17.88 -43.40 -3.73
N LYS A 87 -17.36 -44.36 -2.96
CA LYS A 87 -16.55 -44.06 -1.76
C LYS A 87 -15.30 -43.25 -2.11
N LYS A 88 -14.58 -43.61 -3.18
CA LYS A 88 -13.38 -42.86 -3.63
C LYS A 88 -13.76 -41.44 -4.07
N VAL A 89 -14.86 -41.30 -4.82
CA VAL A 89 -15.35 -39.98 -5.25
C VAL A 89 -15.71 -39.12 -4.05
N SER A 90 -16.40 -39.65 -3.04
CA SER A 90 -16.75 -38.92 -1.82
C SER A 90 -15.51 -38.45 -1.04
N LEU A 91 -14.52 -39.33 -0.86
CA LEU A 91 -13.26 -38.96 -0.18
C LEU A 91 -12.47 -37.91 -0.97
N PHE A 92 -12.50 -37.97 -2.29
CA PHE A 92 -11.88 -36.94 -3.13
C PHE A 92 -12.59 -35.59 -3.00
N GLN A 93 -13.92 -35.59 -3.00
CA GLN A 93 -14.69 -34.35 -2.78
C GLN A 93 -14.36 -33.69 -1.43
N GLU A 94 -14.27 -34.48 -0.36
CA GLU A 94 -13.86 -34.00 0.95
C GLU A 94 -12.45 -33.35 0.91
N LYS A 95 -11.50 -33.99 0.23
CA LYS A 95 -10.15 -33.40 0.04
C LYS A 95 -10.19 -32.06 -0.70
N VAL A 96 -11.00 -31.98 -1.76
CA VAL A 96 -11.16 -30.74 -2.52
C VAL A 96 -11.77 -29.63 -1.64
N GLU A 97 -12.75 -29.94 -0.80
CA GLU A 97 -13.34 -28.98 0.14
C GLU A 97 -12.33 -28.50 1.17
N ILE A 98 -11.54 -29.40 1.75
CA ILE A 98 -10.45 -29.06 2.68
C ILE A 98 -9.44 -28.13 1.99
N TYR A 99 -8.98 -28.51 0.79
CA TYR A 99 -8.06 -27.66 0.02
C TYR A 99 -8.61 -26.27 -0.24
N ASN A 100 -9.86 -26.15 -0.69
CA ASN A 100 -10.48 -24.86 -0.96
C ASN A 100 -10.57 -23.98 0.29
N LYS A 101 -10.90 -24.58 1.44
CA LYS A 101 -10.95 -23.89 2.73
C LYS A 101 -9.56 -23.40 3.15
N GLU A 102 -8.54 -24.26 3.03
CA GLU A 102 -7.15 -23.89 3.33
C GLU A 102 -6.65 -22.78 2.42
N LYS A 103 -6.87 -22.89 1.10
CA LYS A 103 -6.51 -21.87 0.11
C LYS A 103 -7.15 -20.52 0.46
N SER A 104 -8.44 -20.52 0.78
CA SER A 104 -9.17 -19.31 1.19
C SER A 104 -8.57 -18.68 2.46
N ASN A 105 -8.25 -19.49 3.46
CA ASN A 105 -7.65 -19.02 4.71
C ASN A 105 -6.25 -18.42 4.48
N ILE A 106 -5.43 -19.06 3.64
CA ILE A 106 -4.09 -18.56 3.30
C ILE A 106 -4.18 -17.21 2.57
N LEU A 107 -5.08 -17.10 1.58
CA LEU A 107 -5.28 -15.85 0.85
C LEU A 107 -5.78 -14.73 1.77
N LYS A 108 -6.73 -15.02 2.65
CA LYS A 108 -7.23 -14.05 3.64
C LYS A 108 -6.13 -13.61 4.62
N SER A 109 -5.30 -14.54 5.07
CA SER A 109 -4.16 -14.24 5.94
C SER A 109 -3.14 -13.34 5.24
N PHE A 110 -2.85 -13.62 3.96
CA PHE A 110 -1.97 -12.80 3.15
C PHE A 110 -2.49 -11.37 2.97
N GLU A 111 -3.77 -11.21 2.61
CA GLU A 111 -4.38 -9.88 2.46
C GLU A 111 -4.40 -9.09 3.78
N ASN A 112 -4.68 -9.76 4.91
CA ASN A 112 -4.61 -9.13 6.23
C ASN A 112 -3.19 -8.68 6.58
N LYS A 113 -2.18 -9.52 6.29
CA LYS A 113 -0.77 -9.16 6.51
C LYS A 113 -0.38 -7.97 5.64
N LYS A 114 -0.68 -8.02 4.34
CA LYS A 114 -0.42 -6.93 3.40
C LYS A 114 -1.02 -5.61 3.87
N LYS A 115 -2.31 -5.63 4.24
CA LYS A 115 -2.98 -4.46 4.77
C LYS A 115 -2.27 -3.92 6.02
N LYS A 116 -1.97 -4.79 6.98
CA LYS A 116 -1.30 -4.41 8.23
C LYS A 116 0.06 -3.75 7.98
N GLU A 117 0.91 -4.34 7.15
CA GLU A 117 2.25 -3.80 6.84
C GLU A 117 2.16 -2.44 6.13
N LEU A 118 1.24 -2.30 5.17
CA LEU A 118 1.02 -1.02 4.48
C LEU A 118 0.43 0.04 5.41
N ASP A 119 -0.52 -0.31 6.28
CA ASP A 119 -1.10 0.61 7.26
C ASP A 119 -0.03 1.14 8.23
N ILE A 120 0.88 0.28 8.70
CA ILE A 120 2.02 0.66 9.56
C ILE A 120 2.94 1.62 8.80
N PHE A 121 3.32 1.29 7.58
CA PHE A 121 4.18 2.13 6.74
C PHE A 121 3.57 3.52 6.51
N PHE A 122 2.31 3.58 6.07
CA PHE A 122 1.65 4.85 5.81
C PHE A 122 1.39 5.67 7.07
N LYS A 123 1.19 5.02 8.22
CA LYS A 123 1.10 5.72 9.51
C LYS A 123 2.42 6.42 9.86
N SER A 124 3.54 5.70 9.76
CA SER A 124 4.88 6.29 9.97
C SER A 124 5.17 7.41 8.97
N LEU A 125 4.85 7.20 7.69
CA LEU A 125 4.99 8.22 6.65
C LEU A 125 4.18 9.49 6.95
N ASN A 126 2.95 9.35 7.45
CA ASN A 126 2.12 10.48 7.84
C ASN A 126 2.74 11.29 9.00
N GLU A 127 3.39 10.62 9.95
CA GLU A 127 4.09 11.30 11.05
C GLU A 127 5.27 12.12 10.50
N ILE A 128 6.06 11.56 9.60
CA ILE A 128 7.17 12.25 8.92
C ILE A 128 6.65 13.45 8.11
N MET A 129 5.60 13.25 7.30
CA MET A 129 5.00 14.32 6.51
C MET A 129 4.47 15.47 7.39
N ASN A 130 3.87 15.17 8.55
CA ASN A 130 3.39 16.19 9.48
C ASN A 130 4.53 17.06 10.04
N VAL A 131 5.67 16.47 10.34
CA VAL A 131 6.87 17.20 10.76
C VAL A 131 7.39 18.07 9.62
N TYR A 132 7.55 17.48 8.43
CA TYR A 132 8.02 18.16 7.24
C TYR A 132 7.13 19.35 6.83
N MET A 133 5.81 19.20 6.91
CA MET A 133 4.85 20.29 6.66
C MET A 133 5.11 21.49 7.57
N LYS A 134 5.30 21.25 8.88
CA LYS A 134 5.53 22.32 9.87
C LYS A 134 6.86 23.04 9.62
N GLU A 135 7.92 22.29 9.36
CA GLU A 135 9.26 22.83 9.13
C GLU A 135 9.36 23.66 7.84
N ASN A 136 8.58 23.31 6.82
CA ASN A 136 8.62 23.94 5.49
C ASN A 136 7.44 24.87 5.20
N SER A 137 6.62 25.20 6.22
CA SER A 137 5.44 26.07 6.07
C SER A 137 4.52 25.60 4.93
N ILE A 138 4.31 24.30 4.81
CA ILE A 138 3.43 23.69 3.82
C ILE A 138 2.01 23.67 4.38
N SER A 139 1.06 24.17 3.60
CA SER A 139 -0.35 24.22 3.97
C SER A 139 -1.10 22.94 3.58
N ILE A 140 -0.75 22.35 2.42
CA ILE A 140 -1.45 21.19 1.86
C ILE A 140 -0.45 20.26 1.16
N ILE A 141 -0.56 18.96 1.42
CA ILE A 141 0.07 17.90 0.62
C ILE A 141 -1.02 17.12 -0.10
N ILE A 142 -0.90 16.95 -1.40
CA ILE A 142 -1.85 16.23 -2.26
C ILE A 142 -1.18 14.97 -2.82
N ASP A 143 -1.88 13.84 -2.82
CA ASP A 143 -1.38 12.65 -3.52
C ASP A 143 -1.39 12.91 -5.03
N LYS A 144 -0.24 12.66 -5.68
CA LYS A 144 0.00 12.85 -7.12
C LYS A 144 -1.06 12.21 -8.01
N LYS A 145 -1.62 11.07 -7.61
CA LYS A 145 -2.70 10.40 -8.37
C LYS A 145 -3.97 11.25 -8.52
N ASN A 146 -4.16 12.26 -7.67
CA ASN A 146 -5.32 13.16 -7.68
C ASN A 146 -5.03 14.48 -8.40
N ILE A 147 -3.85 14.63 -9.04
CA ILE A 147 -3.41 15.85 -9.69
C ILE A 147 -3.35 15.62 -11.21
N VAL A 148 -3.98 16.50 -11.96
CA VAL A 148 -3.92 16.48 -13.43
C VAL A 148 -2.62 17.14 -13.92
N MET A 149 -2.22 18.26 -13.30
CA MET A 149 -1.02 19.02 -13.68
C MET A 149 -0.48 19.79 -12.48
N ALA A 150 0.83 19.78 -12.27
CA ALA A 150 1.52 20.56 -11.27
C ALA A 150 2.96 20.86 -11.70
N ALA A 151 3.56 21.90 -11.12
CA ALA A 151 4.97 22.19 -11.35
C ALA A 151 5.87 21.16 -10.62
N VAL A 152 6.89 20.63 -11.32
CA VAL A 152 7.81 19.61 -10.78
C VAL A 152 8.47 20.04 -9.46
N LYS A 153 8.76 21.33 -9.30
CA LYS A 153 9.34 21.88 -8.05
C LYS A 153 8.47 21.71 -6.81
N ASN A 154 7.19 21.35 -6.99
CA ASN A 154 6.26 21.12 -5.89
C ASN A 154 6.15 19.61 -5.55
N ASP A 155 6.92 18.73 -6.21
CA ASP A 155 7.01 17.31 -5.90
C ASP A 155 8.00 17.13 -4.74
N ILE A 156 7.51 16.68 -3.59
CA ILE A 156 8.33 16.44 -2.39
C ILE A 156 8.66 14.95 -2.18
N SER A 157 8.40 14.11 -3.18
CA SER A 157 8.54 12.66 -3.03
C SER A 157 9.96 12.24 -2.65
N ASN A 158 10.99 12.86 -3.24
CA ASN A 158 12.39 12.52 -2.97
C ASN A 158 12.83 12.98 -1.57
N GLU A 159 12.42 14.18 -1.17
CA GLU A 159 12.71 14.72 0.16
C GLU A 159 12.11 13.84 1.26
N ILE A 160 10.89 13.36 1.04
CA ILE A 160 10.24 12.44 1.98
C ILE A 160 10.93 11.07 1.99
N ILE A 161 11.39 10.53 0.83
CA ILE A 161 12.18 9.30 0.77
C ILE A 161 13.45 9.44 1.60
N ASP A 162 14.15 10.55 1.48
CA ASP A 162 15.39 10.80 2.23
C ASP A 162 15.12 10.86 3.75
N LEU A 163 13.97 11.37 4.18
CA LEU A 163 13.56 11.40 5.59
C LEU A 163 13.16 10.01 6.11
N VAL A 164 12.45 9.23 5.31
CA VAL A 164 12.06 7.84 5.67
C VAL A 164 13.28 6.93 5.80
N ASN A 165 14.36 7.22 5.07
CA ASN A 165 15.57 6.39 5.03
C ASN A 165 16.61 6.73 6.12
N LYS A 166 16.39 7.78 6.92
CA LYS A 166 17.27 8.18 8.04
C LYS A 166 17.04 7.34 9.27
#